data_cccb56dda1775df5240c6ae6c6ff2e60
#
_entry.id   cccb56dda1775df5240c6ae6c6ff2e60
#
_cell.length_a   1.000
_cell.length_b   1.000
_cell.length_c   1.000
_cell.angle_alpha   90.00
_cell.angle_beta   90.00
_cell.angle_gamma   90.00
#
_symmetry.space_group_name_H-M   'P 1'
#
loop_
_entity.id
_entity.type
_entity.pdbx_description
1 polymer ?
#
loop_
_entity_poly.entity_id
_entity_poly.type
_entity_poly.pdbx_seq_one_letter_code
_entity_poly.pdbx_strand_id
1 'polypeptide(L)'
;DGFKTLEDKVQVYEPVADFYKKNVEEQYAIGRAPGMTEEPELPQELLDGARAFGDTALIVLSRFSGEGWDRSSVEYNGEFNPWPDETSMPKLSAQVYPDGDFYLTAGEKKLLAQVEEVYDKIVVVLNIGGVIDLSWIKKDDKIGAALYGGQGGMEGGTAMAQVLCGLVNPSGKLADTFAARLEDYPSTENFHESVEYVDYTEDIYVGYRYFETIPGAVEKVVYPFGYGLSYTTFEVETQKAWEEADSIKVQVKVTNTGDMAGKEVVQLYYSAPQGLLKKPAKELGAFKKTRLLQPGESHTMVLTVTKEAMASYDDLGKVAKSAYVLEKGAYAFYIGTSVRNNEKTAYEYLVAEDTVVKQLEAKLTPSGLSKRMLSDGTYEELPQTEGNDPNACAFEKMVPGTDEGILPEVRFREQRLVLYVVKKGVKPFIEVAEGKITLDEFMSQLSDDDLIELLGGQPNTGVANTFGFGNLPDYGV
;
A
#
# COMPACT_ATOMS: atom_id res chain seq x y z
N ASP A 1 23.85 -3.17 -11.11
CA ASP A 1 23.88 -4.60 -11.49
C ASP A 1 22.87 -4.96 -12.57
N GLY A 2 21.62 -4.44 -12.54
CA GLY A 2 20.62 -4.76 -13.58
C GLY A 2 21.08 -4.47 -15.00
N PHE A 3 21.80 -3.38 -15.24
CA PHE A 3 22.35 -3.05 -16.56
C PHE A 3 23.44 -4.01 -17.02
N LYS A 4 24.17 -4.67 -16.10
CA LYS A 4 25.18 -5.69 -16.46
C LYS A 4 24.58 -6.89 -17.17
N THR A 5 23.28 -7.15 -16.94
CA THR A 5 22.55 -8.22 -17.68
C THR A 5 22.22 -7.83 -19.13
N LEU A 6 22.48 -6.57 -19.51
CA LEU A 6 22.19 -5.97 -20.81
C LEU A 6 23.43 -5.39 -21.48
N GLU A 7 24.63 -5.90 -21.19
CA GLU A 7 25.93 -5.39 -21.68
C GLU A 7 26.03 -5.34 -23.21
N ASP A 8 25.29 -6.18 -23.91
CA ASP A 8 25.19 -6.17 -25.38
C ASP A 8 24.40 -4.97 -25.94
N LYS A 9 23.66 -4.25 -25.08
CA LYS A 9 22.75 -3.16 -25.46
C LYS A 9 23.07 -1.83 -24.80
N VAL A 10 23.65 -1.85 -23.60
CA VAL A 10 23.87 -0.68 -22.77
C VAL A 10 25.27 -0.71 -22.18
N GLN A 11 25.97 0.39 -22.27
CA GLN A 11 27.25 0.59 -21.58
C GLN A 11 27.03 1.48 -20.34
N VAL A 12 27.67 1.11 -19.24
CA VAL A 12 27.67 1.85 -17.98
C VAL A 12 29.03 2.47 -17.77
N TYR A 13 29.08 3.70 -17.27
CA TYR A 13 30.32 4.33 -16.88
C TYR A 13 30.77 3.77 -15.53
N GLU A 14 31.61 2.72 -15.58
CA GLU A 14 32.03 1.95 -14.40
C GLU A 14 32.67 2.79 -13.29
N PRO A 15 33.47 3.87 -13.54
CA PRO A 15 34.08 4.64 -12.44
C PRO A 15 33.06 5.22 -11.46
N VAL A 16 31.86 5.62 -11.90
CA VAL A 16 30.78 6.06 -11.01
C VAL A 16 30.21 4.89 -10.23
N ALA A 17 29.99 3.75 -10.87
CA ALA A 17 29.49 2.54 -10.20
C ALA A 17 30.47 2.06 -9.12
N ASP A 18 31.77 2.06 -9.40
CA ASP A 18 32.82 1.67 -8.48
C ASP A 18 32.92 2.65 -7.29
N PHE A 19 32.76 3.96 -7.55
CA PHE A 19 32.73 4.97 -6.50
C PHE A 19 31.60 4.72 -5.50
N TYR A 20 30.37 4.51 -5.98
CA TYR A 20 29.22 4.21 -5.12
C TYR A 20 29.36 2.88 -4.39
N LYS A 21 29.86 1.85 -5.07
CA LYS A 21 30.11 0.55 -4.45
C LYS A 21 31.07 0.68 -3.27
N LYS A 22 32.18 1.36 -3.48
CA LYS A 22 33.17 1.61 -2.43
C LYS A 22 32.59 2.43 -1.27
N ASN A 23 31.83 3.49 -1.58
CA ASN A 23 31.16 4.31 -0.58
C ASN A 23 30.21 3.47 0.29
N VAL A 24 29.39 2.62 -0.31
CA VAL A 24 28.46 1.74 0.42
C VAL A 24 29.23 0.74 1.30
N GLU A 25 30.30 0.12 0.79
CA GLU A 25 31.15 -0.79 1.55
C GLU A 25 31.78 -0.09 2.78
N GLU A 26 32.26 1.16 2.62
CA GLU A 26 32.81 1.97 3.70
C GLU A 26 31.75 2.31 4.75
N GLN A 27 30.53 2.67 4.34
CA GLN A 27 29.42 2.97 5.26
C GLN A 27 28.93 1.72 5.99
N TYR A 28 28.87 0.57 5.35
CA TYR A 28 28.55 -0.69 6.02
C TYR A 28 29.64 -1.09 7.04
N ALA A 29 30.90 -0.81 6.76
CA ALA A 29 31.99 -1.09 7.67
C ALA A 29 31.92 -0.29 8.99
N ILE A 30 31.27 0.87 8.99
CA ILE A 30 30.99 1.68 10.20
C ILE A 30 29.61 1.41 10.80
N GLY A 31 28.88 0.38 10.35
CA GLY A 31 27.62 -0.08 10.94
C GLY A 31 26.35 0.51 10.33
N ARG A 32 26.43 1.22 9.20
CA ARG A 32 25.24 1.64 8.48
C ARG A 32 24.50 0.41 7.91
N ALA A 33 23.18 0.46 7.89
CA ALA A 33 22.35 -0.60 7.34
C ALA A 33 21.94 -0.31 5.88
N PRO A 34 21.48 -1.31 5.13
CA PRO A 34 20.88 -1.10 3.81
C PRO A 34 19.77 -0.04 3.86
N GLY A 35 19.78 0.90 2.90
CA GLY A 35 18.83 2.02 2.86
C GLY A 35 19.11 3.15 3.87
N MET A 36 20.19 3.05 4.63
CA MET A 36 20.64 4.07 5.60
C MET A 36 22.06 4.57 5.28
N THR A 37 22.43 4.61 4.04
CA THR A 37 23.68 5.20 3.59
C THR A 37 23.48 6.65 3.20
N GLU A 38 24.39 7.51 3.63
CA GLU A 38 24.39 8.92 3.24
C GLU A 38 24.83 9.07 1.78
N GLU A 39 24.21 10.02 1.08
CA GLU A 39 24.61 10.35 -0.29
C GLU A 39 25.99 11.04 -0.27
N PRO A 40 27.01 10.47 -0.95
CA PRO A 40 28.33 11.06 -1.00
C PRO A 40 28.38 12.25 -1.97
N GLU A 41 29.32 13.16 -1.73
CA GLU A 41 29.64 14.19 -2.70
C GLU A 41 30.38 13.59 -3.89
N LEU A 42 29.88 13.79 -5.10
CA LEU A 42 30.52 13.34 -6.33
C LEU A 42 31.75 14.23 -6.65
N PRO A 43 32.95 13.64 -6.82
CA PRO A 43 34.09 14.36 -7.31
C PRO A 43 33.85 14.93 -8.72
N GLN A 44 34.30 16.17 -8.96
CA GLN A 44 34.09 16.81 -10.27
C GLN A 44 34.72 16.01 -11.42
N GLU A 45 35.85 15.36 -11.18
CA GLU A 45 36.52 14.53 -12.18
C GLU A 45 35.64 13.33 -12.63
N LEU A 46 34.86 12.75 -11.71
CA LEU A 46 33.92 11.68 -12.05
C LEU A 46 32.74 12.20 -12.88
N LEU A 47 32.22 13.38 -12.55
CA LEU A 47 31.15 14.03 -13.31
C LEU A 47 31.62 14.38 -14.74
N ASP A 48 32.81 14.95 -14.88
CA ASP A 48 33.41 15.30 -16.17
C ASP A 48 33.62 14.05 -17.02
N GLY A 49 34.15 12.98 -16.42
CA GLY A 49 34.34 11.69 -17.07
C GLY A 49 33.02 11.04 -17.50
N ALA A 50 32.03 11.07 -16.63
CA ALA A 50 30.69 10.56 -16.94
C ALA A 50 30.01 11.36 -18.06
N ARG A 51 30.14 12.67 -18.06
CA ARG A 51 29.60 13.53 -19.11
C ARG A 51 30.28 13.31 -20.46
N ALA A 52 31.58 13.07 -20.46
CA ALA A 52 32.32 12.71 -21.67
C ALA A 52 31.93 11.34 -22.22
N PHE A 53 31.48 10.42 -21.35
CA PHE A 53 31.03 9.08 -21.70
C PHE A 53 29.61 9.05 -22.29
N GLY A 54 28.67 9.83 -21.72
CA GLY A 54 27.25 9.82 -22.13
C GLY A 54 26.54 11.15 -21.92
N ASP A 55 25.38 11.30 -22.56
CA ASP A 55 24.57 12.51 -22.51
C ASP A 55 23.36 12.43 -21.56
N THR A 56 23.16 11.31 -20.93
CA THR A 56 22.02 11.03 -20.05
C THR A 56 22.50 10.55 -18.70
N ALA A 57 22.06 11.22 -17.63
CA ALA A 57 22.32 10.81 -16.25
C ALA A 57 21.17 9.99 -15.68
N LEU A 58 21.50 8.96 -14.91
CA LEU A 58 20.56 8.16 -14.14
C LEU A 58 20.78 8.39 -12.65
N ILE A 59 19.82 8.99 -11.97
CA ILE A 59 19.83 9.18 -10.51
C ILE A 59 18.94 8.12 -9.88
N VAL A 60 19.45 7.38 -8.89
CA VAL A 60 18.69 6.36 -8.16
C VAL A 60 18.54 6.80 -6.71
N LEU A 61 17.32 6.98 -6.25
CA LEU A 61 17.01 7.27 -4.86
C LEU A 61 16.39 6.05 -4.19
N SER A 62 16.79 5.79 -2.96
CA SER A 62 16.31 4.65 -2.18
C SER A 62 15.74 5.09 -0.85
N ARG A 63 14.62 4.47 -0.46
CA ARG A 63 14.07 4.52 0.88
C ARG A 63 13.65 3.11 1.26
N PHE A 64 14.01 2.71 2.45
CA PHE A 64 13.66 1.40 2.96
C PHE A 64 12.57 1.50 4.02
N SER A 65 11.63 0.56 3.99
CA SER A 65 10.71 0.27 5.08
C SER A 65 10.44 -1.22 5.14
N GLY A 66 10.15 -1.73 6.33
CA GLY A 66 9.89 -3.15 6.54
C GLY A 66 9.28 -3.40 7.92
N GLU A 67 9.08 -4.66 8.24
CA GLU A 67 8.54 -5.06 9.54
C GLU A 67 9.43 -4.55 10.69
N GLY A 68 8.81 -3.90 11.67
CA GLY A 68 9.52 -3.29 12.79
C GLY A 68 10.38 -2.07 12.41
N TRP A 69 10.18 -1.52 11.23
CA TRP A 69 10.96 -0.42 10.69
C TRP A 69 10.06 0.53 9.89
N ASP A 70 9.43 1.44 10.60
CA ASP A 70 8.65 2.52 10.00
C ASP A 70 9.54 3.53 9.30
N ARG A 71 8.94 4.26 8.36
CA ARG A 71 9.59 5.37 7.69
C ARG A 71 9.98 6.44 8.70
N SER A 72 11.19 7.01 8.52
CA SER A 72 11.72 8.02 9.42
C SER A 72 10.92 9.32 9.34
N SER A 73 10.48 9.81 10.49
CA SER A 73 9.94 11.17 10.68
C SER A 73 10.69 11.88 11.80
N VAL A 74 10.54 13.20 11.90
CA VAL A 74 11.17 13.98 12.96
C VAL A 74 10.67 13.54 14.34
N GLU A 75 9.37 13.27 14.46
CA GLU A 75 8.73 12.84 15.70
C GLU A 75 9.17 11.43 16.10
N TYR A 76 9.29 10.53 15.14
CA TYR A 76 9.67 9.14 15.38
C TYR A 76 11.12 9.00 15.89
N ASN A 77 11.95 9.96 15.63
CA ASN A 77 13.35 9.98 16.10
C ASN A 77 13.48 10.32 17.59
N GLY A 78 12.40 10.71 18.27
CA GLY A 78 12.38 11.15 19.66
C GLY A 78 11.78 10.14 20.65
N GLU A 79 10.71 10.54 21.30
CA GLU A 79 10.10 9.82 22.43
C GLU A 79 9.36 8.53 22.04
N PHE A 80 8.99 8.39 20.77
CA PHE A 80 8.18 7.28 20.27
C PHE A 80 8.98 6.05 19.83
N ASN A 81 10.31 6.04 20.03
CA ASN A 81 11.09 4.87 19.72
C ASN A 81 10.83 3.74 20.73
N PRO A 82 10.14 2.64 20.35
CA PRO A 82 9.90 1.51 21.25
C PRO A 82 11.19 0.74 21.57
N TRP A 83 12.28 1.02 20.85
CA TRP A 83 13.56 0.37 20.99
C TRP A 83 14.60 1.39 21.53
N PRO A 84 14.86 1.42 22.84
CA PRO A 84 15.73 2.43 23.45
C PRO A 84 17.21 2.29 23.10
N ASP A 85 17.61 1.24 22.40
CA ASP A 85 19.00 0.98 22.01
C ASP A 85 19.47 2.00 20.96
N GLU A 86 20.67 2.55 21.16
CA GLU A 86 21.34 3.46 20.23
C GLU A 86 21.63 2.83 18.86
N THR A 87 21.63 1.50 18.77
CA THR A 87 21.76 0.73 17.54
C THR A 87 20.42 0.43 16.88
N SER A 88 19.31 0.91 17.45
CA SER A 88 17.99 0.70 16.86
C SER A 88 17.86 1.37 15.50
N MET A 89 17.09 0.75 14.61
CA MET A 89 16.90 1.23 13.24
C MET A 89 16.35 2.67 13.17
N PRO A 90 15.37 3.09 14.00
CA PRO A 90 14.93 4.49 14.03
C PRO A 90 16.05 5.47 14.34
N LYS A 91 16.91 5.18 15.32
CA LYS A 91 18.01 6.07 15.65
C LYS A 91 19.09 6.13 14.58
N LEU A 92 19.38 5.01 13.93
CA LEU A 92 20.29 4.98 12.79
C LEU A 92 19.69 5.75 11.60
N SER A 93 18.40 5.59 11.34
CA SER A 93 17.70 6.33 10.31
C SER A 93 17.73 7.84 10.55
N ALA A 94 17.55 8.29 11.79
CA ALA A 94 17.62 9.70 12.17
C ALA A 94 18.97 10.36 11.87
N GLN A 95 20.05 9.61 11.87
CA GLN A 95 21.37 10.13 11.52
C GLN A 95 21.51 10.45 10.03
N VAL A 96 20.84 9.68 9.17
CA VAL A 96 20.83 9.87 7.71
C VAL A 96 19.75 10.86 7.28
N TYR A 97 18.60 10.80 7.95
CA TYR A 97 17.39 11.57 7.65
C TYR A 97 16.98 12.44 8.86
N PRO A 98 17.77 13.46 9.23
CA PRO A 98 17.46 14.27 10.42
C PRO A 98 16.11 15.01 10.34
N ASP A 99 15.66 15.30 9.12
CA ASP A 99 14.36 15.95 8.83
C ASP A 99 13.29 14.95 8.37
N GLY A 100 13.51 13.64 8.65
CA GLY A 100 12.70 12.57 8.09
C GLY A 100 13.08 12.20 6.65
N ASP A 101 12.59 11.07 6.17
CA ASP A 101 12.97 10.51 4.87
C ASP A 101 11.96 10.81 3.75
N PHE A 102 10.93 11.61 4.04
CA PHE A 102 9.93 12.03 3.06
C PHE A 102 10.50 12.99 2.02
N TYR A 103 11.41 13.86 2.43
CA TYR A 103 12.06 14.86 1.55
C TYR A 103 13.46 14.40 1.12
N LEU A 104 13.98 15.06 0.08
CA LEU A 104 15.38 14.89 -0.30
C LEU A 104 16.30 15.37 0.82
N THR A 105 17.32 14.57 1.14
CA THR A 105 18.40 14.97 2.05
C THR A 105 19.26 16.10 1.46
N ALA A 106 20.08 16.72 2.28
CA ALA A 106 21.03 17.73 1.82
C ALA A 106 22.02 17.16 0.78
N GLY A 107 22.48 15.90 0.98
CA GLY A 107 23.35 15.20 0.04
C GLY A 107 22.67 14.95 -1.31
N GLU A 108 21.43 14.46 -1.29
CA GLU A 108 20.65 14.19 -2.51
C GLU A 108 20.33 15.49 -3.29
N LYS A 109 20.01 16.58 -2.58
CA LYS A 109 19.85 17.90 -3.21
C LYS A 109 21.13 18.38 -3.87
N LYS A 110 22.28 18.14 -3.21
CA LYS A 110 23.59 18.50 -3.77
C LYS A 110 23.93 17.65 -5.00
N LEU A 111 23.68 16.33 -4.94
CA LEU A 111 23.84 15.43 -6.08
C LEU A 111 23.00 15.91 -7.27
N LEU A 112 21.72 16.19 -7.06
CA LEU A 112 20.84 16.68 -8.13
C LEU A 112 21.41 17.96 -8.75
N ALA A 113 21.76 18.96 -7.94
CA ALA A 113 22.36 20.21 -8.43
C ALA A 113 23.65 19.99 -9.23
N GLN A 114 24.58 19.14 -8.75
CA GLN A 114 25.80 18.80 -9.46
C GLN A 114 25.52 18.15 -10.83
N VAL A 115 24.55 17.24 -10.88
CA VAL A 115 24.18 16.58 -12.13
C VAL A 115 23.50 17.55 -13.10
N GLU A 116 22.63 18.43 -12.62
CA GLU A 116 21.95 19.48 -13.41
C GLU A 116 22.93 20.48 -14.06
N GLU A 117 24.09 20.72 -13.43
CA GLU A 117 25.10 21.61 -14.01
C GLU A 117 25.71 21.05 -15.30
N VAL A 118 25.76 19.71 -15.44
CA VAL A 118 26.45 19.07 -16.56
C VAL A 118 25.54 18.27 -17.51
N TYR A 119 24.31 17.97 -17.08
CA TYR A 119 23.36 17.21 -17.88
C TYR A 119 22.07 17.97 -18.12
N ASP A 120 21.51 17.82 -19.33
CA ASP A 120 20.18 18.30 -19.72
C ASP A 120 19.17 17.16 -19.88
N LYS A 121 19.60 15.92 -19.66
CA LYS A 121 18.75 14.73 -19.70
C LYS A 121 19.01 13.90 -18.46
N ILE A 122 18.05 13.93 -17.55
CA ILE A 122 18.11 13.20 -16.29
C ILE A 122 16.94 12.23 -16.24
N VAL A 123 17.21 11.00 -15.84
CA VAL A 123 16.22 9.99 -15.53
C VAL A 123 16.33 9.65 -14.06
N VAL A 124 15.22 9.63 -13.34
CA VAL A 124 15.16 9.32 -11.91
C VAL A 124 14.58 7.94 -11.72
N VAL A 125 15.22 7.10 -10.92
CA VAL A 125 14.70 5.82 -10.47
C VAL A 125 14.45 5.87 -8.98
N LEU A 126 13.23 5.54 -8.59
CA LEU A 126 12.76 5.56 -7.21
C LEU A 126 12.64 4.11 -6.71
N ASN A 127 13.64 3.67 -5.97
CA ASN A 127 13.66 2.37 -5.28
C ASN A 127 13.17 2.59 -3.84
N ILE A 128 11.86 2.76 -3.67
CA ILE A 128 11.27 3.30 -2.46
C ILE A 128 10.09 2.44 -2.01
N GLY A 129 10.05 2.09 -0.74
CA GLY A 129 8.86 1.54 -0.08
C GLY A 129 8.00 2.67 0.48
N GLY A 130 6.85 2.96 -0.16
CA GLY A 130 5.93 4.03 0.26
C GLY A 130 6.10 5.34 -0.51
N VAL A 131 5.65 6.45 0.06
CA VAL A 131 5.58 7.76 -0.60
C VAL A 131 6.68 8.70 -0.15
N ILE A 132 7.13 9.59 -1.06
CA ILE A 132 8.02 10.73 -0.77
C ILE A 132 7.54 11.96 -1.55
N ASP A 133 8.10 13.14 -1.25
CA ASP A 133 7.90 14.32 -2.09
C ASP A 133 8.50 14.10 -3.48
N LEU A 134 7.67 14.18 -4.50
CA LEU A 134 8.04 14.10 -5.92
C LEU A 134 7.79 15.43 -6.65
N SER A 135 7.50 16.50 -5.91
CA SER A 135 7.19 17.81 -6.52
C SER A 135 8.38 18.39 -7.28
N TRP A 136 9.60 18.07 -6.87
CA TRP A 136 10.83 18.49 -7.53
C TRP A 136 10.99 17.88 -8.93
N ILE A 137 10.54 16.64 -9.15
CA ILE A 137 10.55 16.00 -10.47
C ILE A 137 9.70 16.77 -11.48
N LYS A 138 8.51 17.24 -11.06
CA LYS A 138 7.61 17.99 -11.93
C LYS A 138 8.09 19.42 -12.23
N LYS A 139 8.94 19.97 -11.39
CA LYS A 139 9.40 21.38 -11.49
C LYS A 139 10.67 21.52 -12.32
N ASP A 140 11.38 20.43 -12.56
CA ASP A 140 12.66 20.43 -13.25
C ASP A 140 12.52 19.90 -14.68
N ASP A 141 12.70 20.79 -15.65
CA ASP A 141 12.61 20.48 -17.08
C ASP A 141 13.75 19.59 -17.59
N LYS A 142 14.84 19.41 -16.82
CA LYS A 142 15.95 18.50 -17.14
C LYS A 142 15.64 17.05 -16.80
N ILE A 143 14.66 16.82 -15.91
CA ILE A 143 14.19 15.49 -15.57
C ILE A 143 13.17 15.02 -16.61
N GLY A 144 13.65 14.32 -17.62
CA GLY A 144 12.82 13.83 -18.72
C GLY A 144 11.94 12.63 -18.39
N ALA A 145 12.31 11.83 -17.37
CA ALA A 145 11.56 10.65 -16.96
C ALA A 145 11.82 10.28 -15.51
N ALA A 146 10.82 9.64 -14.88
CA ALA A 146 10.94 9.01 -13.57
C ALA A 146 10.32 7.61 -13.59
N LEU A 147 11.03 6.64 -13.00
CA LEU A 147 10.57 5.26 -12.83
C LEU A 147 10.40 4.95 -11.34
N TYR A 148 9.18 4.73 -10.90
CA TYR A 148 8.90 4.21 -9.57
C TYR A 148 9.01 2.68 -9.59
N GLY A 149 10.09 2.16 -9.00
CA GLY A 149 10.40 0.74 -9.00
C GLY A 149 9.88 -0.01 -7.76
N GLY A 150 9.46 0.73 -6.74
CA GLY A 150 9.11 0.14 -5.44
C GLY A 150 10.31 -0.57 -4.80
N GLN A 151 10.05 -1.50 -3.91
CA GLN A 151 11.05 -2.42 -3.38
C GLN A 151 11.05 -3.70 -4.23
N GLY A 152 11.85 -3.70 -5.30
CA GLY A 152 11.97 -4.85 -6.19
C GLY A 152 12.61 -6.04 -5.50
N GLY A 153 12.18 -7.26 -5.86
CA GLY A 153 12.81 -8.50 -5.40
C GLY A 153 14.17 -8.73 -6.05
N MET A 154 14.65 -9.97 -6.03
CA MET A 154 15.98 -10.37 -6.54
C MET A 154 16.23 -9.94 -7.99
N GLU A 155 15.21 -9.94 -8.83
CA GLU A 155 15.28 -9.52 -10.24
C GLU A 155 14.89 -8.05 -10.47
N GLY A 156 14.68 -7.28 -9.40
CA GLY A 156 14.23 -5.88 -9.48
C GLY A 156 15.14 -4.99 -10.32
N GLY A 157 16.46 -5.11 -10.15
CA GLY A 157 17.43 -4.36 -10.93
C GLY A 157 17.38 -4.69 -12.43
N THR A 158 17.26 -5.98 -12.77
CA THR A 158 17.12 -6.46 -14.16
C THR A 158 15.82 -5.93 -14.79
N ALA A 159 14.70 -6.01 -14.06
CA ALA A 159 13.40 -5.54 -14.53
C ALA A 159 13.39 -4.02 -14.79
N MET A 160 13.95 -3.23 -13.86
CA MET A 160 14.09 -1.77 -14.04
C MET A 160 14.97 -1.44 -15.25
N ALA A 161 16.11 -2.11 -15.42
CA ALA A 161 16.98 -1.91 -16.57
C ALA A 161 16.28 -2.24 -17.90
N GLN A 162 15.51 -3.31 -17.96
CA GLN A 162 14.72 -3.66 -19.15
C GLN A 162 13.68 -2.59 -19.49
N VAL A 163 13.00 -2.03 -18.50
CA VAL A 163 12.07 -0.91 -18.70
C VAL A 163 12.81 0.31 -19.21
N LEU A 164 13.87 0.74 -18.52
CA LEU A 164 14.65 1.92 -18.90
C LEU A 164 15.25 1.85 -20.30
N CYS A 165 15.60 0.65 -20.76
CA CYS A 165 16.11 0.41 -22.11
C CYS A 165 15.00 0.16 -23.16
N GLY A 166 13.74 0.27 -22.80
CA GLY A 166 12.62 0.07 -23.72
C GLY A 166 12.39 -1.38 -24.17
N LEU A 167 13.02 -2.36 -23.51
CA LEU A 167 12.83 -3.78 -23.81
C LEU A 167 11.51 -4.31 -23.28
N VAL A 168 11.01 -3.69 -22.22
CA VAL A 168 9.71 -3.96 -21.61
C VAL A 168 8.96 -2.65 -21.51
N ASN A 169 7.75 -2.62 -22.03
CA ASN A 169 6.86 -1.48 -21.87
C ASN A 169 6.18 -1.52 -20.49
N PRO A 170 6.37 -0.50 -19.62
CA PRO A 170 5.75 -0.48 -18.31
C PRO A 170 4.22 -0.41 -18.42
N SER A 171 3.55 -1.03 -17.46
CA SER A 171 2.08 -0.97 -17.32
C SER A 171 1.64 -0.88 -15.85
N GLY A 172 2.57 -0.57 -14.95
CA GLY A 172 2.30 -0.34 -13.54
C GLY A 172 1.51 0.95 -13.33
N LYS A 173 0.69 0.96 -12.28
CA LYS A 173 -0.04 2.14 -11.81
C LYS A 173 0.30 2.39 -10.34
N LEU A 174 0.36 3.65 -9.94
CA LEU A 174 0.59 4.00 -8.55
C LEU A 174 -0.56 3.47 -7.66
N ALA A 175 -0.19 2.74 -6.63
CA ALA A 175 -1.13 2.26 -5.61
C ALA A 175 -1.41 3.29 -4.51
N ASP A 176 -0.66 4.40 -4.52
CA ASP A 176 -0.75 5.48 -3.56
C ASP A 176 -0.96 6.83 -4.25
N THR A 177 -1.42 7.82 -3.46
CA THR A 177 -1.46 9.22 -3.86
C THR A 177 -0.20 9.91 -3.33
N PHE A 178 0.58 10.53 -4.19
CA PHE A 178 1.76 11.29 -3.81
C PHE A 178 1.40 12.76 -3.61
N ALA A 179 1.45 13.24 -2.37
CA ALA A 179 1.27 14.64 -2.03
C ALA A 179 2.61 15.38 -1.98
N ALA A 180 2.54 16.71 -2.00
CA ALA A 180 3.72 17.57 -2.02
C ALA A 180 4.43 17.66 -0.66
N ARG A 181 3.67 17.47 0.44
CA ARG A 181 4.19 17.58 1.80
C ARG A 181 3.66 16.44 2.66
N LEU A 182 4.45 16.07 3.66
CA LEU A 182 4.05 15.04 4.63
C LEU A 182 2.78 15.45 5.38
N GLU A 183 2.66 16.73 5.75
CA GLU A 183 1.52 17.29 6.48
C GLU A 183 0.23 17.37 5.63
N ASP A 184 0.32 17.06 4.34
CA ASP A 184 -0.86 16.99 3.47
C ASP A 184 -1.64 15.67 3.65
N TYR A 185 -1.04 14.67 4.29
CA TYR A 185 -1.72 13.41 4.62
C TYR A 185 -2.48 13.53 5.94
N PRO A 186 -3.74 13.07 6.00
CA PRO A 186 -4.60 13.29 7.16
C PRO A 186 -4.11 12.62 8.46
N SER A 187 -3.35 11.55 8.34
CA SER A 187 -2.83 10.79 9.48
C SER A 187 -1.52 11.35 10.06
N THR A 188 -0.90 12.35 9.45
CA THR A 188 0.42 12.83 9.89
C THR A 188 0.39 13.38 11.31
N GLU A 189 -0.69 14.07 11.71
CA GLU A 189 -0.79 14.69 13.04
C GLU A 189 -0.94 13.68 14.18
N ASN A 190 -1.53 12.52 13.93
CA ASN A 190 -1.86 11.54 14.96
C ASN A 190 -1.11 10.21 14.83
N PHE A 191 -0.27 10.04 13.80
CA PHE A 191 0.47 8.80 13.56
C PHE A 191 1.39 8.40 14.74
N HIS A 192 1.97 9.38 15.40
CA HIS A 192 2.82 9.21 16.60
C HIS A 192 2.30 10.01 17.79
N GLU A 193 0.97 10.09 18.00
CA GLU A 193 0.39 10.88 19.08
C GLU A 193 0.61 10.27 20.48
N SER A 194 0.76 8.96 20.55
CA SER A 194 1.01 8.23 21.79
C SER A 194 1.85 6.98 21.55
N VAL A 195 2.55 6.52 22.58
CA VAL A 195 3.23 5.20 22.59
C VAL A 195 2.26 4.05 22.89
N GLU A 196 1.05 4.35 23.36
CA GLU A 196 0.06 3.37 23.81
C GLU A 196 -1.08 3.17 22.82
N TYR A 197 -1.40 4.18 22.01
CA TYR A 197 -2.51 4.14 21.06
C TYR A 197 -2.29 5.06 19.87
N VAL A 198 -3.05 4.84 18.83
CA VAL A 198 -3.22 5.73 17.66
C VAL A 198 -4.71 5.82 17.34
N ASP A 199 -5.22 7.04 17.23
CA ASP A 199 -6.61 7.32 16.85
C ASP A 199 -6.73 7.54 15.34
N TYR A 200 -7.40 6.63 14.64
CA TYR A 200 -7.67 6.76 13.19
C TYR A 200 -8.81 7.73 12.93
N THR A 201 -8.61 9.01 13.26
CA THR A 201 -9.63 10.05 13.14
C THR A 201 -10.00 10.37 11.68
N GLU A 202 -9.15 10.07 10.73
CA GLU A 202 -9.41 10.18 9.30
C GLU A 202 -10.41 9.15 8.77
N ASP A 203 -10.65 8.06 9.52
CA ASP A 203 -11.61 7.00 9.20
C ASP A 203 -11.42 6.47 7.78
N ILE A 204 -12.44 6.49 6.95
CA ILE A 204 -12.40 6.00 5.56
C ILE A 204 -11.66 6.94 4.59
N TYR A 205 -11.33 8.16 5.01
CA TYR A 205 -10.70 9.18 4.17
C TYR A 205 -9.18 9.05 4.17
N VAL A 206 -8.67 7.96 3.58
CA VAL A 206 -7.24 7.66 3.40
C VAL A 206 -6.87 7.66 1.91
N GLY A 207 -5.65 8.06 1.59
CA GLY A 207 -5.14 8.09 0.22
C GLY A 207 -6.06 8.87 -0.72
N TYR A 208 -6.35 8.31 -1.92
CA TYR A 208 -7.19 9.02 -2.91
C TYR A 208 -8.61 9.31 -2.39
N ARG A 209 -9.15 8.54 -1.45
CA ARG A 209 -10.46 8.81 -0.85
C ARG A 209 -10.47 10.12 -0.08
N TYR A 210 -9.36 10.46 0.58
CA TYR A 210 -9.15 11.76 1.18
C TYR A 210 -8.93 12.84 0.11
N PHE A 211 -7.91 12.67 -0.72
CA PHE A 211 -7.47 13.71 -1.66
C PHE A 211 -8.51 14.09 -2.72
N GLU A 212 -9.35 13.17 -3.15
CA GLU A 212 -10.40 13.43 -4.14
C GLU A 212 -11.75 13.85 -3.51
N THR A 213 -11.86 13.85 -2.17
CA THR A 213 -13.11 14.14 -1.46
C THR A 213 -13.05 15.44 -0.66
N ILE A 214 -12.01 15.59 0.17
CA ILE A 214 -11.92 16.69 1.11
C ILE A 214 -11.64 18.00 0.37
N PRO A 215 -12.41 19.09 0.64
CA PRO A 215 -12.21 20.37 -0.02
C PRO A 215 -10.78 20.89 0.13
N GLY A 216 -10.16 21.30 -0.99
CA GLY A 216 -8.79 21.80 -1.02
C GLY A 216 -7.69 20.72 -0.96
N ALA A 217 -8.04 19.44 -0.83
CA ALA A 217 -7.03 18.38 -0.81
C ALA A 217 -6.52 18.01 -2.23
N VAL A 218 -7.35 18.20 -3.23
CA VAL A 218 -7.02 17.87 -4.62
C VAL A 218 -5.80 18.61 -5.17
N GLU A 219 -5.60 19.86 -4.75
CA GLU A 219 -4.49 20.71 -5.17
C GLU A 219 -3.15 20.32 -4.55
N LYS A 220 -3.17 19.53 -3.48
CA LYS A 220 -1.97 19.06 -2.77
C LYS A 220 -1.30 17.87 -3.46
N VAL A 221 -1.96 17.26 -4.43
CA VAL A 221 -1.52 16.03 -5.10
C VAL A 221 -0.51 16.30 -6.21
N VAL A 222 0.63 15.66 -6.13
CA VAL A 222 1.67 15.66 -7.17
C VAL A 222 1.37 14.60 -8.23
N TYR A 223 1.15 13.34 -7.78
CA TYR A 223 0.73 12.23 -8.64
C TYR A 223 -0.46 11.50 -8.01
N PRO A 224 -1.59 11.38 -8.74
CA PRO A 224 -2.79 10.76 -8.21
C PRO A 224 -2.70 9.24 -8.18
N PHE A 225 -3.53 8.62 -7.35
CA PHE A 225 -3.76 7.17 -7.35
C PHE A 225 -4.12 6.66 -8.74
N GLY A 226 -3.56 5.52 -9.10
CA GLY A 226 -3.79 4.88 -10.39
C GLY A 226 -2.99 5.48 -11.55
N TYR A 227 -2.23 6.56 -11.34
CA TYR A 227 -1.39 7.16 -12.38
C TYR A 227 -0.27 6.23 -12.82
N GLY A 228 0.06 6.25 -14.09
CA GLY A 228 1.21 5.54 -14.68
C GLY A 228 1.21 5.67 -16.18
N LEU A 229 2.38 5.93 -16.74
CA LEU A 229 2.60 6.10 -18.18
C LEU A 229 2.99 4.77 -18.84
N SER A 230 2.91 4.75 -20.16
CA SER A 230 3.35 3.67 -21.03
C SER A 230 4.17 4.26 -22.19
N TYR A 231 4.97 3.44 -22.84
CA TYR A 231 5.68 3.80 -24.08
C TYR A 231 4.77 3.74 -25.31
N THR A 232 3.51 3.40 -25.13
CA THR A 232 2.46 3.44 -26.16
C THR A 232 1.23 4.15 -25.62
N THR A 233 0.24 4.37 -26.45
CA THR A 233 -1.02 5.02 -26.09
C THR A 233 -2.18 4.04 -26.19
N PHE A 234 -3.21 4.25 -25.37
CA PHE A 234 -4.42 3.43 -25.39
C PHE A 234 -5.67 4.30 -25.43
N GLU A 235 -6.65 3.84 -26.21
CA GLU A 235 -8.02 4.32 -26.13
C GLU A 235 -8.86 3.36 -25.30
N VAL A 236 -9.61 3.88 -24.34
CA VAL A 236 -10.52 3.10 -23.46
C VAL A 236 -11.95 3.54 -23.74
N GLU A 237 -12.73 2.66 -24.33
CA GLU A 237 -14.12 2.92 -24.74
C GLU A 237 -15.09 2.12 -23.86
N THR A 238 -16.02 2.78 -23.17
CA THR A 238 -17.13 2.12 -22.50
C THR A 238 -18.17 1.69 -23.54
N GLN A 239 -18.39 0.38 -23.67
CA GLN A 239 -19.35 -0.15 -24.63
C GLN A 239 -20.75 -0.26 -24.06
N LYS A 240 -20.88 -0.79 -22.84
CA LYS A 240 -22.16 -0.90 -22.11
C LYS A 240 -21.92 -1.11 -20.61
N ALA A 241 -22.92 -0.74 -19.81
CA ALA A 241 -22.99 -1.10 -18.41
C ALA A 241 -24.40 -1.63 -18.11
N TRP A 242 -24.51 -2.58 -17.17
CA TRP A 242 -25.77 -3.22 -16.82
C TRP A 242 -25.69 -3.83 -15.41
N GLU A 243 -26.85 -4.01 -14.83
CA GLU A 243 -27.02 -4.79 -13.61
C GLU A 243 -27.18 -6.27 -13.97
N GLU A 244 -26.52 -7.15 -13.21
CA GLU A 244 -26.69 -8.60 -13.33
C GLU A 244 -26.57 -9.24 -11.94
N ALA A 245 -27.66 -9.79 -11.45
CA ALA A 245 -27.78 -10.32 -10.10
C ALA A 245 -27.37 -9.26 -9.05
N ASP A 246 -26.38 -9.58 -8.22
CA ASP A 246 -25.87 -8.72 -7.14
C ASP A 246 -24.71 -7.83 -7.57
N SER A 247 -24.55 -7.58 -8.86
CA SER A 247 -23.40 -6.87 -9.40
C SER A 247 -23.77 -5.88 -10.49
N ILE A 248 -22.95 -4.85 -10.62
CA ILE A 248 -22.91 -3.98 -11.77
C ILE A 248 -21.72 -4.36 -12.63
N LYS A 249 -21.97 -4.54 -13.91
CA LYS A 249 -20.97 -4.91 -14.90
C LYS A 249 -20.77 -3.80 -15.92
N VAL A 250 -19.51 -3.52 -16.23
CA VAL A 250 -19.15 -2.55 -17.26
C VAL A 250 -18.24 -3.20 -18.27
N GLN A 251 -18.67 -3.27 -19.52
CA GLN A 251 -17.89 -3.77 -20.64
C GLN A 251 -17.15 -2.62 -21.29
N VAL A 252 -15.83 -2.79 -21.41
CA VAL A 252 -14.93 -1.83 -22.02
C VAL A 252 -14.12 -2.48 -23.13
N LYS A 253 -13.82 -1.71 -24.17
CA LYS A 253 -12.87 -2.04 -25.22
C LYS A 253 -11.64 -1.17 -25.06
N VAL A 254 -10.48 -1.77 -25.01
CA VAL A 254 -9.19 -1.09 -24.97
C VAL A 254 -8.47 -1.34 -26.28
N THR A 255 -8.03 -0.29 -26.95
CA THR A 255 -7.28 -0.36 -28.21
C THR A 255 -5.91 0.26 -28.00
N ASN A 256 -4.85 -0.44 -28.38
CA ASN A 256 -3.51 0.14 -28.46
C ASN A 256 -3.45 1.06 -29.70
N THR A 257 -3.35 2.36 -29.46
CA THR A 257 -3.36 3.40 -30.50
C THR A 257 -1.97 3.92 -30.84
N GLY A 258 -0.93 3.46 -30.13
CA GLY A 258 0.45 3.84 -30.41
C GLY A 258 1.23 2.80 -31.18
N ASP A 259 2.55 2.96 -31.21
CA ASP A 259 3.44 2.21 -32.11
C ASP A 259 4.19 1.05 -31.42
N MET A 260 4.05 0.91 -30.10
CA MET A 260 4.72 -0.14 -29.32
C MET A 260 3.71 -1.08 -28.67
N ALA A 261 4.05 -2.37 -28.63
CA ALA A 261 3.23 -3.33 -27.90
C ALA A 261 3.17 -3.00 -26.39
N GLY A 262 2.00 -3.10 -25.79
CA GLY A 262 1.83 -2.72 -24.38
C GLY A 262 0.58 -3.32 -23.74
N LYS A 263 0.48 -3.09 -22.43
CA LYS A 263 -0.68 -3.45 -21.62
C LYS A 263 -1.21 -2.20 -20.90
N GLU A 264 -2.51 -2.13 -20.71
CA GLU A 264 -3.15 -1.06 -19.94
C GLU A 264 -3.96 -1.63 -18.79
N VAL A 265 -4.03 -0.88 -17.66
CA VAL A 265 -4.87 -1.20 -16.51
C VAL A 265 -6.09 -0.29 -16.53
N VAL A 266 -7.24 -0.87 -16.81
CA VAL A 266 -8.53 -0.18 -16.73
C VAL A 266 -9.06 -0.25 -15.31
N GLN A 267 -9.53 0.90 -14.82
CA GLN A 267 -10.04 1.10 -13.48
C GLN A 267 -11.51 1.52 -13.56
N LEU A 268 -12.37 0.82 -12.81
CA LEU A 268 -13.77 1.14 -12.62
C LEU A 268 -13.94 1.80 -11.26
N TYR A 269 -14.37 3.05 -11.25
CA TYR A 269 -14.74 3.76 -10.04
C TYR A 269 -16.25 3.92 -9.95
N TYR A 270 -16.77 4.03 -8.74
CA TYR A 270 -18.15 4.43 -8.49
C TYR A 270 -18.21 5.62 -7.55
N SER A 271 -19.29 6.38 -7.65
CA SER A 271 -19.65 7.47 -6.74
C SER A 271 -20.99 7.16 -6.15
N ALA A 272 -21.04 6.95 -4.84
CA ALA A 272 -22.28 6.72 -4.11
C ALA A 272 -22.97 8.06 -3.76
N PRO A 273 -24.31 8.07 -3.60
CA PRO A 273 -25.03 9.28 -3.18
C PRO A 273 -24.60 9.69 -1.76
N GLN A 274 -24.43 11.00 -1.55
CA GLN A 274 -24.19 11.55 -0.22
C GLN A 274 -25.50 11.62 0.56
N GLY A 275 -25.68 10.71 1.50
CA GLY A 275 -26.86 10.59 2.36
C GLY A 275 -26.56 10.88 3.82
N LEU A 276 -27.14 10.07 4.70
CA LEU A 276 -26.86 10.12 6.15
C LEU A 276 -25.44 9.65 6.44
N LEU A 277 -24.99 8.61 5.73
CA LEU A 277 -23.62 8.13 5.77
C LEU A 277 -22.79 8.96 4.78
N LYS A 278 -21.72 9.57 5.30
CA LYS A 278 -20.79 10.34 4.44
C LYS A 278 -19.82 9.40 3.75
N LYS A 279 -19.53 9.67 2.50
CA LYS A 279 -18.81 8.75 1.62
C LYS A 279 -17.73 9.49 0.82
N PRO A 280 -16.67 8.80 0.39
CA PRO A 280 -15.72 9.33 -0.56
C PRO A 280 -16.42 9.77 -1.87
N ALA A 281 -15.86 10.77 -2.53
CA ALA A 281 -16.38 11.24 -3.81
C ALA A 281 -16.34 10.15 -4.89
N LYS A 282 -15.31 9.31 -4.85
CA LYS A 282 -15.15 8.13 -5.72
C LYS A 282 -14.45 7.00 -4.97
N GLU A 283 -14.81 5.77 -5.30
CA GLU A 283 -14.16 4.56 -4.81
C GLU A 283 -13.85 3.61 -5.96
N LEU A 284 -12.69 2.93 -5.88
CA LEU A 284 -12.29 1.91 -6.85
C LEU A 284 -13.13 0.64 -6.63
N GLY A 285 -14.03 0.36 -7.56
CA GLY A 285 -14.89 -0.83 -7.50
C GLY A 285 -14.24 -2.07 -8.13
N ALA A 286 -13.46 -1.87 -9.19
CA ALA A 286 -12.75 -2.96 -9.86
C ALA A 286 -11.61 -2.43 -10.74
N PHE A 287 -10.65 -3.30 -11.05
CA PHE A 287 -9.65 -3.03 -12.09
C PHE A 287 -9.29 -4.31 -12.84
N LYS A 288 -8.86 -4.14 -14.08
CA LYS A 288 -8.32 -5.24 -14.90
C LYS A 288 -7.21 -4.75 -15.81
N LYS A 289 -6.19 -5.61 -15.99
CA LYS A 289 -5.12 -5.39 -16.95
C LYS A 289 -5.42 -6.12 -18.27
N THR A 290 -5.17 -5.47 -19.40
CA THR A 290 -5.27 -6.12 -20.72
C THR A 290 -4.21 -7.23 -20.86
N ARG A 291 -4.43 -8.14 -21.78
CA ARG A 291 -3.31 -8.89 -22.37
C ARG A 291 -2.36 -7.93 -23.09
N LEU A 292 -1.20 -8.42 -23.52
CA LEU A 292 -0.32 -7.63 -24.38
C LEU A 292 -1.04 -7.34 -25.70
N LEU A 293 -1.13 -6.05 -26.07
CA LEU A 293 -1.77 -5.58 -27.30
C LEU A 293 -0.69 -5.06 -28.25
N GLN A 294 -0.67 -5.58 -29.46
CA GLN A 294 0.13 -5.03 -30.55
C GLN A 294 -0.48 -3.68 -31.01
N PRO A 295 0.28 -2.82 -31.71
CA PRO A 295 -0.24 -1.63 -32.35
C PRO A 295 -1.53 -1.90 -33.15
N GLY A 296 -2.60 -1.15 -32.90
CA GLY A 296 -3.92 -1.31 -33.51
C GLY A 296 -4.77 -2.45 -32.95
N GLU A 297 -4.25 -3.28 -32.05
CA GLU A 297 -4.98 -4.40 -31.47
C GLU A 297 -5.90 -3.95 -30.33
N SER A 298 -7.04 -4.62 -30.21
CA SER A 298 -8.03 -4.35 -29.17
C SER A 298 -8.29 -5.55 -28.25
N HIS A 299 -8.71 -5.27 -27.03
CA HIS A 299 -9.18 -6.25 -26.06
C HIS A 299 -10.47 -5.75 -25.38
N THR A 300 -11.51 -6.57 -25.46
CA THR A 300 -12.76 -6.31 -24.75
C THR A 300 -12.78 -7.07 -23.44
N MET A 301 -13.11 -6.39 -22.35
CA MET A 301 -13.17 -6.98 -21.01
C MET A 301 -14.39 -6.47 -20.25
N VAL A 302 -14.81 -7.21 -19.23
CA VAL A 302 -15.89 -6.82 -18.31
C VAL A 302 -15.28 -6.61 -16.93
N LEU A 303 -15.49 -5.42 -16.36
CA LEU A 303 -15.24 -5.12 -14.96
C LEU A 303 -16.55 -5.33 -14.17
N THR A 304 -16.42 -5.81 -12.96
CA THR A 304 -17.59 -6.15 -12.11
C THR A 304 -17.37 -5.59 -10.72
N VAL A 305 -18.37 -4.88 -10.20
CA VAL A 305 -18.44 -4.46 -8.81
C VAL A 305 -19.71 -5.00 -8.19
N THR A 306 -19.62 -5.60 -7.01
CA THR A 306 -20.80 -6.14 -6.30
C THR A 306 -21.56 -5.04 -5.57
N LYS A 307 -22.85 -5.24 -5.35
CA LYS A 307 -23.67 -4.33 -4.52
C LYS A 307 -23.14 -4.26 -3.09
N GLU A 308 -22.65 -5.39 -2.54
CA GLU A 308 -22.02 -5.43 -1.22
C GLU A 308 -20.75 -4.55 -1.16
N ALA A 309 -19.91 -4.58 -2.19
CA ALA A 309 -18.70 -3.74 -2.25
C ALA A 309 -19.01 -2.23 -2.37
N MET A 310 -20.21 -1.86 -2.85
CA MET A 310 -20.64 -0.46 -2.92
C MET A 310 -21.38 0.00 -1.66
N ALA A 311 -21.69 -0.90 -0.74
CA ALA A 311 -22.41 -0.58 0.49
C ALA A 311 -21.47 0.05 1.53
N SER A 312 -22.02 0.98 2.31
CA SER A 312 -21.30 1.64 3.43
C SER A 312 -21.71 0.99 4.74
N TYR A 313 -20.74 0.81 5.61
CA TYR A 313 -21.01 0.28 6.95
C TYR A 313 -21.56 1.39 7.86
N ASP A 314 -22.70 1.11 8.50
CA ASP A 314 -23.36 1.99 9.46
C ASP A 314 -23.15 1.46 10.89
N ASP A 315 -22.12 1.95 11.52
CA ASP A 315 -21.78 1.60 12.91
C ASP A 315 -22.68 2.26 13.95
N LEU A 316 -23.16 3.49 13.65
CA LEU A 316 -23.95 4.28 14.59
C LEU A 316 -25.47 4.01 14.50
N GLY A 317 -25.94 3.39 13.41
CA GLY A 317 -27.36 3.17 13.18
C GLY A 317 -28.12 4.39 12.66
N LYS A 318 -27.45 5.20 11.83
CA LYS A 318 -28.10 6.32 11.14
C LYS A 318 -29.19 5.83 10.16
N VAL A 319 -28.99 4.66 9.60
CA VAL A 319 -29.96 3.94 8.75
C VAL A 319 -30.28 2.58 9.39
N ALA A 320 -29.27 1.74 9.60
CA ALA A 320 -29.40 0.44 10.24
C ALA A 320 -28.11 0.08 10.99
N LYS A 321 -28.17 0.00 12.33
CA LYS A 321 -26.98 -0.23 13.15
C LYS A 321 -26.27 -1.54 12.82
N SER A 322 -24.94 -1.47 12.73
CA SER A 322 -24.05 -2.62 12.42
C SER A 322 -24.38 -3.32 11.12
N ALA A 323 -24.73 -2.57 10.09
CA ALA A 323 -25.11 -3.09 8.79
C ALA A 323 -24.37 -2.43 7.63
N TYR A 324 -24.13 -3.17 6.57
CA TYR A 324 -23.75 -2.61 5.29
C TYR A 324 -25.01 -2.17 4.54
N VAL A 325 -25.05 -0.89 4.14
CA VAL A 325 -26.23 -0.23 3.59
C VAL A 325 -25.91 0.39 2.24
N LEU A 326 -26.78 0.16 1.28
CA LEU A 326 -26.91 1.00 0.08
C LEU A 326 -27.93 2.07 0.37
N GLU A 327 -27.53 3.33 0.48
CA GLU A 327 -28.46 4.43 0.67
C GLU A 327 -29.19 4.75 -0.65
N LYS A 328 -30.42 5.23 -0.53
CA LYS A 328 -31.24 5.69 -1.62
C LYS A 328 -30.54 6.73 -2.47
N GLY A 329 -30.57 6.56 -3.78
CA GLY A 329 -30.04 7.51 -4.75
C GLY A 329 -29.38 6.85 -5.94
N ALA A 330 -28.68 7.66 -6.74
CA ALA A 330 -28.01 7.22 -7.95
C ALA A 330 -26.53 6.93 -7.64
N TYR A 331 -26.08 5.75 -7.99
CA TYR A 331 -24.69 5.33 -8.00
C TYR A 331 -24.17 5.51 -9.41
N ALA A 332 -23.21 6.42 -9.59
CA ALA A 332 -22.59 6.71 -10.88
C ALA A 332 -21.31 5.92 -11.06
N PHE A 333 -20.97 5.53 -12.29
CA PHE A 333 -19.79 4.73 -12.61
C PHE A 333 -18.87 5.48 -13.56
N TYR A 334 -17.56 5.28 -13.37
CA TYR A 334 -16.51 5.94 -14.15
C TYR A 334 -15.49 4.90 -14.61
N ILE A 335 -15.05 5.01 -15.85
CA ILE A 335 -14.03 4.15 -16.45
C ILE A 335 -12.85 4.99 -16.88
N GLY A 336 -11.66 4.53 -16.56
CA GLY A 336 -10.43 5.20 -16.96
C GLY A 336 -9.17 4.46 -16.57
N THR A 337 -8.05 5.19 -16.55
CA THR A 337 -6.73 4.66 -16.25
C THR A 337 -6.12 5.20 -14.95
N SER A 338 -6.82 6.11 -14.29
CA SER A 338 -6.50 6.61 -12.94
C SER A 338 -7.73 7.23 -12.30
N VAL A 339 -7.64 7.60 -11.01
CA VAL A 339 -8.73 8.28 -10.29
C VAL A 339 -9.10 9.64 -10.90
N ARG A 340 -8.19 10.27 -11.65
CA ARG A 340 -8.41 11.56 -12.34
C ARG A 340 -8.58 11.45 -13.86
N ASN A 341 -7.97 10.45 -14.47
CA ASN A 341 -8.13 10.18 -15.89
C ASN A 341 -9.22 9.12 -16.08
N ASN A 342 -10.46 9.54 -15.95
CA ASN A 342 -11.64 8.67 -16.11
C ASN A 342 -12.85 9.47 -16.61
N GLU A 343 -13.77 8.76 -17.26
CA GLU A 343 -15.01 9.30 -17.80
C GLU A 343 -16.23 8.64 -17.17
N LYS A 344 -17.26 9.46 -16.89
CA LYS A 344 -18.54 8.96 -16.39
C LYS A 344 -19.22 8.14 -17.47
N THR A 345 -19.70 6.95 -17.12
CA THR A 345 -20.53 6.14 -18.01
C THR A 345 -21.95 6.73 -18.11
N ALA A 346 -22.68 6.35 -19.15
CA ALA A 346 -24.09 6.73 -19.30
C ALA A 346 -25.02 5.96 -18.34
N TYR A 347 -24.52 4.94 -17.67
CA TYR A 347 -25.30 4.07 -16.77
C TYR A 347 -25.20 4.56 -15.32
N GLU A 348 -26.33 4.57 -14.63
CA GLU A 348 -26.43 4.77 -13.19
C GLU A 348 -27.27 3.65 -12.57
N TYR A 349 -26.86 3.16 -11.43
CA TYR A 349 -27.63 2.22 -10.62
C TYR A 349 -28.48 3.01 -9.62
N LEU A 350 -29.81 2.88 -9.73
CA LEU A 350 -30.76 3.60 -8.89
C LEU A 350 -31.24 2.70 -7.73
N VAL A 351 -30.89 3.10 -6.52
CA VAL A 351 -31.41 2.52 -5.28
C VAL A 351 -32.65 3.30 -4.87
N ALA A 352 -33.81 2.66 -4.90
CA ALA A 352 -35.11 3.32 -4.67
C ALA A 352 -35.35 3.70 -3.21
N GLU A 353 -34.84 2.89 -2.28
CA GLU A 353 -34.92 3.06 -0.83
C GLU A 353 -33.67 2.53 -0.15
N ASP A 354 -33.38 3.00 1.06
CA ASP A 354 -32.25 2.52 1.83
C ASP A 354 -32.36 1.01 2.03
N THR A 355 -31.31 0.29 1.63
CA THR A 355 -31.32 -1.18 1.57
C THR A 355 -30.17 -1.76 2.38
N VAL A 356 -30.49 -2.57 3.38
CA VAL A 356 -29.50 -3.37 4.11
C VAL A 356 -29.07 -4.53 3.22
N VAL A 357 -27.79 -4.54 2.85
CA VAL A 357 -27.18 -5.60 2.05
C VAL A 357 -26.70 -6.74 2.93
N LYS A 358 -26.16 -6.38 4.11
CA LYS A 358 -25.63 -7.35 5.07
C LYS A 358 -25.81 -6.82 6.49
N GLN A 359 -26.49 -7.59 7.33
CA GLN A 359 -26.61 -7.30 8.75
C GLN A 359 -25.52 -8.04 9.52
N LEU A 360 -24.84 -7.31 10.40
CA LEU A 360 -23.82 -7.83 11.32
C LEU A 360 -24.26 -7.60 12.77
N GLU A 361 -23.50 -8.14 13.69
CA GLU A 361 -23.57 -7.84 15.11
C GLU A 361 -22.46 -6.83 15.49
N ALA A 362 -22.76 -5.91 16.40
CA ALA A 362 -21.76 -5.00 16.93
C ALA A 362 -20.81 -5.77 17.85
N LYS A 363 -19.59 -6.00 17.37
CA LYS A 363 -18.48 -6.55 18.15
C LYS A 363 -17.29 -5.59 18.04
N LEU A 364 -16.42 -5.57 19.02
CA LEU A 364 -15.18 -4.76 19.02
C LEU A 364 -15.44 -3.26 18.71
N THR A 365 -16.48 -2.70 19.30
CA THR A 365 -16.78 -1.27 19.13
C THR A 365 -15.67 -0.46 19.78
N PRO A 366 -15.02 0.48 19.06
CA PRO A 366 -14.00 1.36 19.65
C PRO A 366 -14.55 2.13 20.84
N SER A 367 -13.77 2.21 21.90
CA SER A 367 -14.16 2.95 23.13
C SER A 367 -13.38 4.24 23.30
N GLY A 368 -12.21 4.36 22.67
CA GLY A 368 -11.33 5.52 22.80
C GLY A 368 -11.48 6.54 21.68
N LEU A 369 -11.90 6.13 20.48
CA LEU A 369 -12.04 7.05 19.36
C LEU A 369 -13.19 8.03 19.60
N SER A 370 -12.85 9.31 19.81
CA SER A 370 -13.82 10.35 20.19
C SER A 370 -14.49 11.05 19.01
N LYS A 371 -13.85 11.05 17.85
CA LYS A 371 -14.32 11.75 16.66
C LYS A 371 -13.83 11.07 15.38
N ARG A 372 -14.52 11.31 14.27
CA ARG A 372 -14.05 10.91 12.93
C ARG A 372 -14.34 11.96 11.88
N MET A 373 -13.56 11.98 10.83
CA MET A 373 -13.69 12.91 9.71
C MET A 373 -14.93 12.63 8.87
N LEU A 374 -15.53 13.69 8.35
CA LEU A 374 -16.64 13.67 7.39
C LEU A 374 -16.17 14.10 5.99
N SER A 375 -17.01 13.88 4.97
CA SER A 375 -16.68 14.18 3.55
C SER A 375 -16.43 15.67 3.25
N ASP A 376 -16.78 16.56 4.14
CA ASP A 376 -16.52 18.01 4.02
C ASP A 376 -15.28 18.48 4.81
N GLY A 377 -14.55 17.53 5.42
CA GLY A 377 -13.36 17.80 6.23
C GLY A 377 -13.67 18.23 7.68
N THR A 378 -14.93 18.29 8.06
CA THR A 378 -15.32 18.48 9.47
C THR A 378 -15.27 17.13 10.21
N TYR A 379 -15.45 17.18 11.53
CA TYR A 379 -15.47 15.98 12.37
C TYR A 379 -16.85 15.81 13.02
N GLU A 380 -17.31 14.56 13.13
CA GLU A 380 -18.43 14.20 13.99
C GLU A 380 -17.91 13.56 15.28
N GLU A 381 -18.56 13.91 16.40
CA GLU A 381 -18.30 13.28 17.69
C GLU A 381 -18.87 11.86 17.69
N LEU A 382 -18.10 10.91 18.23
CA LEU A 382 -18.53 9.54 18.40
C LEU A 382 -19.05 9.27 19.81
N PRO A 383 -20.10 8.46 19.97
CA PRO A 383 -20.60 8.06 21.28
C PRO A 383 -19.50 7.36 22.09
N GLN A 384 -19.24 7.87 23.28
CA GLN A 384 -18.34 7.20 24.21
C GLN A 384 -19.14 6.17 25.02
N THR A 385 -18.69 4.92 25.00
CA THR A 385 -19.30 3.85 25.81
C THR A 385 -18.56 3.73 27.14
N GLU A 386 -19.27 3.98 28.24
CA GLU A 386 -18.74 3.67 29.59
C GLU A 386 -18.44 2.16 29.66
N GLY A 387 -17.24 1.80 30.07
CA GLY A 387 -16.89 0.45 30.46
C GLY A 387 -16.20 -0.43 29.43
N ASN A 388 -15.98 0.04 28.22
CA ASN A 388 -15.03 -0.62 27.30
C ASN A 388 -13.67 0.04 27.40
N ASP A 389 -12.99 -0.15 28.52
CA ASP A 389 -11.57 0.09 28.56
C ASP A 389 -10.90 -0.90 27.61
N PRO A 390 -10.25 -0.46 26.51
CA PRO A 390 -9.51 -1.36 25.63
C PRO A 390 -8.38 -2.08 26.39
N ASN A 391 -7.94 -1.53 27.53
CA ASN A 391 -7.03 -2.19 28.46
C ASN A 391 -7.73 -3.17 29.40
N ALA A 392 -9.05 -3.18 29.49
CA ALA A 392 -9.81 -4.21 30.22
C ALA A 392 -9.96 -5.52 29.43
N CYS A 393 -9.61 -5.54 28.14
CA CYS A 393 -9.43 -6.78 27.43
C CYS A 393 -8.22 -7.51 28.01
N ALA A 394 -8.46 -8.61 28.72
CA ALA A 394 -7.64 -9.81 28.87
C ALA A 394 -6.09 -9.72 28.86
N PHE A 395 -5.49 -8.58 28.55
CA PHE A 395 -4.05 -8.34 28.65
C PHE A 395 -3.54 -8.46 30.09
N GLU A 396 -4.40 -8.26 31.09
CA GLU A 396 -4.06 -8.60 32.50
C GLU A 396 -3.70 -10.06 32.71
N LYS A 397 -4.09 -10.95 31.79
CA LYS A 397 -3.71 -12.38 31.84
C LYS A 397 -2.42 -12.70 31.11
N MET A 398 -1.91 -11.76 30.32
CA MET A 398 -0.62 -11.86 29.65
C MET A 398 0.36 -10.86 30.24
N VAL A 399 0.59 -10.94 31.56
CA VAL A 399 1.68 -10.18 32.17
C VAL A 399 3.00 -10.80 31.70
N PRO A 400 3.77 -10.12 30.83
CA PRO A 400 5.08 -10.59 30.47
C PRO A 400 5.96 -10.64 31.74
N GLY A 401 6.46 -11.81 32.08
CA GLY A 401 7.49 -11.92 33.13
C GLY A 401 7.05 -12.48 34.48
N THR A 402 5.85 -13.02 34.62
CA THR A 402 5.60 -13.97 35.70
C THR A 402 5.94 -15.37 35.19
N ASP A 403 6.72 -16.13 35.96
CA ASP A 403 7.08 -17.52 35.66
C ASP A 403 5.86 -18.44 35.43
N GLU A 404 4.66 -17.94 35.75
CA GLU A 404 3.38 -18.64 35.57
C GLU A 404 2.72 -18.35 34.22
N GLY A 405 3.13 -17.32 33.49
CA GLY A 405 2.57 -16.94 32.17
C GLY A 405 3.40 -17.40 30.99
N ILE A 406 4.61 -17.82 31.22
CA ILE A 406 5.42 -18.48 30.20
C ILE A 406 5.09 -19.95 30.32
N LEU A 407 4.39 -20.51 29.35
CA LEU A 407 4.29 -21.94 29.22
C LEU A 407 5.71 -22.51 29.16
N PRO A 408 6.20 -23.16 30.25
CA PRO A 408 7.64 -23.50 30.36
C PRO A 408 8.07 -24.55 29.36
N GLU A 409 7.19 -25.06 28.54
CA GLU A 409 7.39 -26.27 27.77
C GLU A 409 7.19 -26.12 26.28
N VAL A 410 6.98 -24.92 25.76
CA VAL A 410 7.22 -24.68 24.33
C VAL A 410 8.72 -24.50 24.14
N ARG A 411 9.43 -25.49 24.58
CA ARG A 411 10.81 -25.65 24.14
C ARG A 411 10.71 -26.33 22.79
N PHE A 412 11.33 -25.73 21.79
CA PHE A 412 11.73 -26.38 20.55
C PHE A 412 12.62 -27.61 20.88
N ARG A 413 12.07 -28.54 21.60
CA ARG A 413 12.73 -29.77 21.90
C ARG A 413 12.05 -30.87 21.12
N GLU A 414 12.78 -31.29 20.11
CA GLU A 414 12.54 -32.47 19.32
C GLU A 414 11.33 -32.34 18.38
N GLN A 415 11.59 -32.57 17.14
CA GLN A 415 10.58 -32.91 16.14
C GLN A 415 9.82 -34.18 16.64
N ARG A 416 8.89 -33.96 17.55
CA ARG A 416 7.92 -35.01 17.89
C ARG A 416 6.83 -34.93 16.83
N LEU A 417 6.58 -36.07 16.24
CA LEU A 417 5.34 -36.32 15.52
C LEU A 417 4.20 -36.15 16.56
N VAL A 418 3.56 -34.99 16.56
CA VAL A 418 2.40 -34.73 17.42
C VAL A 418 1.22 -35.42 16.77
N LEU A 419 0.83 -36.57 17.32
CA LEU A 419 -0.43 -37.19 16.95
C LEU A 419 -1.54 -36.45 17.67
N TYR A 420 -2.24 -35.60 16.95
CA TYR A 420 -3.44 -34.94 17.45
C TYR A 420 -4.56 -35.96 17.60
N VAL A 421 -5.09 -36.08 18.80
CA VAL A 421 -6.30 -36.82 19.03
C VAL A 421 -7.46 -35.88 18.90
N VAL A 422 -8.14 -35.95 17.77
CA VAL A 422 -9.34 -35.13 17.52
C VAL A 422 -10.37 -35.38 18.62
N LYS A 423 -10.93 -34.29 19.14
CA LYS A 423 -11.95 -34.35 20.20
C LYS A 423 -13.17 -35.12 19.70
N LYS A 424 -13.69 -35.99 20.59
CA LYS A 424 -14.88 -36.80 20.27
C LYS A 424 -16.09 -35.91 19.98
N GLY A 425 -16.69 -36.09 18.81
CA GLY A 425 -17.93 -35.38 18.39
C GLY A 425 -17.70 -34.15 17.52
N VAL A 426 -16.43 -33.75 17.25
CA VAL A 426 -16.12 -32.74 16.26
C VAL A 426 -15.81 -33.38 14.91
N LYS A 427 -16.05 -32.63 13.83
CA LYS A 427 -15.67 -33.02 12.48
C LYS A 427 -14.26 -32.48 12.21
N PRO A 428 -13.25 -33.33 12.01
CA PRO A 428 -11.87 -32.86 11.84
C PRO A 428 -11.66 -32.18 10.49
N PHE A 429 -10.70 -31.27 10.43
CA PHE A 429 -10.40 -30.48 9.22
C PHE A 429 -10.04 -31.36 8.01
N ILE A 430 -9.43 -32.53 8.24
CA ILE A 430 -9.11 -33.47 7.15
C ILE A 430 -10.35 -33.88 6.34
N GLU A 431 -11.55 -33.89 6.95
CA GLU A 431 -12.79 -34.24 6.26
C GLU A 431 -13.19 -33.18 5.21
N VAL A 432 -12.74 -31.92 5.36
CA VAL A 432 -12.89 -30.89 4.32
C VAL A 432 -12.02 -31.24 3.12
N ALA A 433 -10.76 -31.59 3.36
CA ALA A 433 -9.83 -31.98 2.30
C ALA A 433 -10.29 -33.25 1.54
N GLU A 434 -10.93 -34.18 2.26
CA GLU A 434 -11.51 -35.40 1.69
C GLU A 434 -12.88 -35.19 1.03
N GLY A 435 -13.43 -33.98 1.08
CA GLY A 435 -14.74 -33.62 0.49
C GLY A 435 -15.94 -34.25 1.21
N LYS A 436 -15.79 -34.67 2.47
CA LYS A 436 -16.85 -35.25 3.29
C LYS A 436 -17.75 -34.21 3.92
N ILE A 437 -17.20 -33.04 4.20
CA ILE A 437 -17.92 -31.85 4.70
C ILE A 437 -17.44 -30.62 3.95
N THR A 438 -18.24 -29.54 3.99
CA THR A 438 -17.83 -28.25 3.45
C THR A 438 -16.97 -27.47 4.45
N LEU A 439 -16.24 -26.47 3.97
CA LEU A 439 -15.49 -25.55 4.84
C LEU A 439 -16.45 -24.81 5.80
N ASP A 440 -17.62 -24.38 5.31
CA ASP A 440 -18.63 -23.69 6.12
C ASP A 440 -19.15 -24.59 7.24
N GLU A 441 -19.37 -25.89 6.97
CA GLU A 441 -19.75 -26.87 8.01
C GLU A 441 -18.63 -27.05 9.04
N PHE A 442 -17.38 -27.04 8.62
CA PHE A 442 -16.24 -27.09 9.54
C PHE A 442 -16.18 -25.81 10.38
N MET A 443 -16.23 -24.65 9.76
CA MET A 443 -16.15 -23.34 10.43
C MET A 443 -17.29 -23.13 11.43
N SER A 444 -18.48 -23.63 11.15
CA SER A 444 -19.67 -23.48 12.02
C SER A 444 -19.55 -24.15 13.38
N GLN A 445 -18.61 -25.04 13.58
CA GLN A 445 -18.37 -25.71 14.87
C GLN A 445 -17.29 -25.03 15.73
N LEU A 446 -16.57 -24.04 15.18
CA LEU A 446 -15.53 -23.29 15.88
C LEU A 446 -16.16 -22.19 16.76
N SER A 447 -15.60 -22.01 17.93
CA SER A 447 -15.92 -20.86 18.77
C SER A 447 -15.20 -19.59 18.28
N ASP A 448 -15.61 -18.44 18.80
CA ASP A 448 -14.89 -17.18 18.53
C ASP A 448 -13.42 -17.26 19.01
N ASP A 449 -13.15 -17.95 20.14
CA ASP A 449 -11.79 -18.15 20.64
C ASP A 449 -10.97 -19.02 19.68
N ASP A 450 -11.55 -20.09 19.14
CA ASP A 450 -10.87 -20.95 18.13
C ASP A 450 -10.54 -20.14 16.87
N LEU A 451 -11.44 -19.25 16.44
CA LEU A 451 -11.23 -18.37 15.27
C LEU A 451 -10.13 -17.34 15.54
N ILE A 452 -10.08 -16.77 16.73
CA ILE A 452 -9.03 -15.83 17.15
C ILE A 452 -7.66 -16.55 17.15
N GLU A 453 -7.60 -17.78 17.66
CA GLU A 453 -6.36 -18.55 17.68
C GLU A 453 -5.86 -18.88 16.26
N LEU A 454 -6.74 -19.17 15.32
CA LEU A 454 -6.38 -19.36 13.91
C LEU A 454 -5.80 -18.09 13.28
N LEU A 455 -6.29 -16.92 13.65
CA LEU A 455 -5.79 -15.63 13.16
C LEU A 455 -4.45 -15.24 13.78
N GLY A 456 -4.20 -15.68 15.02
CA GLY A 456 -3.00 -15.34 15.78
C GLY A 456 -1.71 -16.00 15.28
N GLY A 457 -1.80 -16.98 14.38
CA GLY A 457 -0.67 -17.77 13.90
C GLY A 457 -0.07 -18.67 14.98
N GLN A 458 1.24 -19.00 14.91
CA GLN A 458 1.90 -19.81 15.93
C GLN A 458 2.37 -18.97 17.12
N PRO A 459 1.73 -19.03 18.28
CA PRO A 459 1.94 -18.08 19.37
C PRO A 459 3.30 -18.18 20.06
N ASN A 460 4.16 -19.12 19.70
CA ASN A 460 5.34 -19.47 20.50
C ASN A 460 6.67 -19.43 19.75
N THR A 461 6.75 -18.71 18.63
CA THR A 461 8.00 -18.61 17.88
C THR A 461 8.90 -17.45 18.31
N GLY A 462 8.46 -16.61 19.27
CA GLY A 462 9.21 -15.45 19.76
C GLY A 462 9.33 -14.32 18.72
N VAL A 463 8.68 -14.45 17.58
CA VAL A 463 8.59 -13.46 16.52
C VAL A 463 7.10 -13.29 16.24
N ALA A 464 6.64 -12.05 16.16
CA ALA A 464 5.30 -11.74 15.67
C ALA A 464 5.16 -12.40 14.28
N ASN A 465 4.21 -13.20 14.13
CA ASN A 465 4.15 -14.40 13.49
C ASN A 465 3.67 -14.38 12.03
N THR A 466 4.55 -14.77 11.17
CA THR A 466 4.27 -15.07 9.77
C THR A 466 4.40 -16.57 9.44
N PHE A 467 4.64 -17.42 10.44
CA PHE A 467 4.88 -18.85 10.25
C PHE A 467 3.66 -19.69 10.61
N GLY A 468 2.73 -19.80 9.67
CA GLY A 468 1.66 -20.76 9.75
C GLY A 468 0.37 -20.25 10.39
N PHE A 469 -0.58 -21.13 10.53
CA PHE A 469 -1.86 -20.87 11.18
C PHE A 469 -1.77 -21.17 12.66
N GLY A 470 -2.70 -20.65 13.45
CA GLY A 470 -2.94 -21.11 14.80
C GLY A 470 -3.21 -22.60 14.82
N ASN A 471 -2.96 -23.22 15.96
CA ASN A 471 -3.03 -24.65 16.12
C ASN A 471 -4.31 -25.02 16.88
N LEU A 472 -5.23 -25.72 16.24
CA LEU A 472 -6.45 -26.23 16.86
C LEU A 472 -6.42 -27.78 16.93
N PRO A 473 -5.66 -28.35 17.86
CA PRO A 473 -5.46 -29.80 17.92
C PRO A 473 -6.75 -30.59 18.12
N ASP A 474 -7.74 -30.02 18.81
CA ASP A 474 -9.06 -30.62 19.00
C ASP A 474 -9.80 -30.89 17.69
N TYR A 475 -9.47 -30.13 16.64
CA TYR A 475 -10.07 -30.21 15.31
C TYR A 475 -9.11 -30.78 14.26
N GLY A 476 -7.90 -31.11 14.62
CA GLY A 476 -6.88 -31.63 13.71
C GLY A 476 -6.31 -30.57 12.77
N VAL A 477 -6.20 -29.33 13.25
CA VAL A 477 -5.59 -28.17 12.55
C VAL A 477 -4.24 -27.87 13.15
#